data_dc7af46b2dda2192d4c1d74f4f5011b4
#
_entry.id   dc7af46b2dda2192d4c1d74f4f5011b4
#
_cell.length_a   1.000
_cell.length_b   1.000
_cell.length_c   1.000
_cell.angle_alpha   90.00
_cell.angle_beta   90.00
_cell.angle_gamma   90.00
#
_symmetry.space_group_name_H-M   'P 1'
#
loop_
_entity.id
_entity.type
_entity.pdbx_description
1 polymer ?
#
loop_
_entity_poly.entity_id
_entity_poly.type
_entity_poly.pdbx_seq_one_letter_code
_entity_poly.pdbx_strand_id
1 'polypeptide(L)' 'MKKIAPIHPGEILMEEFLKPMGISQYRLAKDIRVPPRRINEIVHGVRNISADTALRLGRYFSISPQFWLNLQSQYDLA' A
#
# COMPACT_ATOMS: atom_id res chain seq x y z
N MET A 1 18.91 -16.17 -16.78
CA MET A 1 17.51 -15.85 -16.52
C MET A 1 17.37 -14.42 -16.01
N LYS A 2 16.43 -13.68 -16.57
CA LYS A 2 16.26 -12.31 -16.20
C LYS A 2 15.56 -12.21 -14.84
N LYS A 3 16.14 -11.51 -13.91
CA LYS A 3 15.61 -11.35 -12.58
C LYS A 3 14.70 -10.11 -12.53
N ILE A 4 13.46 -10.29 -12.09
CA ILE A 4 12.52 -9.18 -11.97
C ILE A 4 12.66 -8.60 -10.57
N ALA A 5 12.85 -7.29 -10.50
CA ALA A 5 12.93 -6.60 -9.20
C ALA A 5 11.58 -6.72 -8.48
N PRO A 6 11.59 -6.97 -7.16
CA PRO A 6 10.35 -7.06 -6.40
C PRO A 6 9.65 -5.69 -6.37
N ILE A 7 8.32 -5.72 -6.41
CA ILE A 7 7.50 -4.51 -6.39
C ILE A 7 7.01 -4.30 -4.97
N HIS A 8 7.31 -3.13 -4.39
CA HIS A 8 6.84 -2.79 -3.06
C HIS A 8 5.33 -2.54 -3.07
N PRO A 9 4.59 -2.99 -2.04
CA PRO A 9 3.14 -2.74 -1.98
C PRO A 9 2.75 -1.28 -2.13
N GLY A 10 3.62 -0.35 -1.71
CA GLY A 10 3.38 1.08 -1.85
C GLY A 10 3.29 1.53 -3.30
N GLU A 11 4.03 0.88 -4.18
CA GLU A 11 3.95 1.19 -5.61
C GLU A 11 2.60 0.76 -6.17
N ILE A 12 2.11 -0.41 -5.76
CA ILE A 12 0.77 -0.89 -6.15
C ILE A 12 -0.29 0.08 -5.64
N LEU A 13 -0.18 0.50 -4.38
CA LEU A 13 -1.11 1.46 -3.81
C LEU A 13 -1.18 2.73 -4.63
N MET A 14 -0.03 3.28 -5.00
CA MET A 14 0.03 4.53 -5.75
C MET A 14 -0.46 4.36 -7.19
N GLU A 15 0.09 3.38 -7.91
CA GLU A 15 -0.14 3.24 -9.35
C GLU A 15 -1.49 2.63 -9.69
N GLU A 16 -1.97 1.69 -8.88
CA GLU A 16 -3.19 0.94 -9.20
C GLU A 16 -4.43 1.45 -8.48
N PHE A 17 -4.27 2.26 -7.44
CA PHE A 17 -5.39 2.75 -6.64
C PHE A 17 -5.45 4.27 -6.58
N LEU A 18 -4.43 4.92 -6.05
CA LEU A 18 -4.52 6.37 -5.82
C LEU A 18 -4.59 7.16 -7.13
N LYS A 19 -3.70 6.88 -8.07
CA LYS A 19 -3.70 7.60 -9.34
C LYS A 19 -4.98 7.36 -10.15
N PRO A 20 -5.38 6.10 -10.40
CA PRO A 20 -6.61 5.86 -11.17
C PRO A 20 -7.86 6.44 -10.52
N MET A 21 -7.93 6.45 -9.18
CA MET A 21 -9.09 6.96 -8.46
C MET A 21 -9.05 8.45 -8.20
N GLY A 22 -7.93 9.11 -8.52
CA GLY A 22 -7.78 10.54 -8.25
C GLY A 22 -7.74 10.87 -6.78
N ILE A 23 -7.24 9.96 -5.94
CA ILE A 23 -7.17 10.15 -4.49
C ILE A 23 -5.74 10.52 -4.11
N SER A 24 -5.58 11.64 -3.38
CA SER A 24 -4.26 12.05 -2.91
C SER A 24 -3.83 11.21 -1.71
N GLN A 25 -2.52 11.16 -1.47
CA GLN A 25 -1.98 10.49 -0.29
C GLN A 25 -2.55 11.10 0.99
N TYR A 26 -2.66 12.42 1.03
CA TYR A 26 -3.22 13.12 2.19
C TYR A 26 -4.67 12.72 2.44
N ARG A 27 -5.47 12.67 1.37
CA ARG A 27 -6.88 12.29 1.47
C ARG A 27 -7.02 10.87 1.98
N LEU A 28 -6.23 9.94 1.45
CA LEU A 28 -6.26 8.56 1.93
C LEU A 28 -5.93 8.48 3.41
N ALA A 29 -4.83 9.13 3.81
CA ALA A 29 -4.40 9.11 5.21
C ALA A 29 -5.49 9.63 6.13
N LYS A 30 -6.13 10.73 5.74
CA LYS A 30 -7.23 11.31 6.51
C LYS A 30 -8.40 10.35 6.62
N ASP A 31 -8.78 9.74 5.51
CA ASP A 31 -9.95 8.86 5.46
C ASP A 31 -9.76 7.58 6.27
N ILE A 32 -8.55 7.01 6.29
CA ILE A 32 -8.27 5.80 7.06
C ILE A 32 -7.67 6.08 8.44
N ARG A 33 -7.55 7.36 8.78
CA ARG A 33 -7.11 7.82 10.12
C ARG A 33 -5.72 7.37 10.50
N VAL A 34 -4.78 7.58 9.58
CA VAL A 34 -3.35 7.39 9.88
C VAL A 34 -2.62 8.68 9.55
N PRO A 35 -1.44 8.89 10.13
CA PRO A 35 -0.66 10.09 9.80
C PRO A 35 -0.33 10.13 8.30
N PRO A 36 -0.42 11.31 7.63
CA PRO A 36 -0.05 11.40 6.22
C PRO A 36 1.36 10.91 5.93
N ARG A 37 2.27 11.09 6.88
CA ARG A 37 3.64 10.61 6.74
C ARG A 37 3.71 9.11 6.54
N ARG A 38 2.81 8.35 7.19
CA ARG A 38 2.79 6.89 7.05
C ARG A 38 2.50 6.49 5.61
N ILE A 39 1.50 7.12 4.99
CA ILE A 39 1.16 6.82 3.60
C ILE A 39 2.30 7.21 2.67
N ASN A 40 2.90 8.38 2.90
CA ASN A 40 4.03 8.84 2.10
C ASN A 40 5.20 7.84 2.18
N GLU A 41 5.52 7.36 3.37
CA GLU A 41 6.60 6.40 3.56
C GLU A 41 6.30 5.07 2.89
N ILE A 42 5.05 4.61 2.94
CA ILE A 42 4.65 3.37 2.26
C ILE A 42 4.79 3.52 0.75
N VAL A 43 4.29 4.62 0.20
CA VAL A 43 4.35 4.89 -1.24
C VAL A 43 5.79 4.94 -1.73
N HIS A 44 6.70 5.46 -0.91
CA HIS A 44 8.11 5.55 -1.28
C HIS A 44 8.92 4.29 -0.94
N GLY A 45 8.26 3.26 -0.43
CA GLY A 45 8.91 1.97 -0.18
C GLY A 45 9.78 1.92 1.07
N VAL A 46 9.71 2.95 1.93
CA VAL A 46 10.52 3.00 3.14
C VAL A 46 9.80 2.52 4.39
N ARG A 47 8.54 2.15 4.24
CA ARG A 47 7.75 1.56 5.32
C ARG A 47 6.92 0.41 4.78
N ASN A 48 6.88 -0.68 5.52
CA ASN A 48 6.09 -1.85 5.16
C ASN A 48 4.62 -1.65 5.54
N ILE A 49 3.75 -2.43 4.89
CA ILE A 49 2.33 -2.45 5.25
C ILE A 49 2.15 -3.45 6.39
N SER A 50 1.74 -2.93 7.55
CA SER A 50 1.41 -3.76 8.71
C SER A 50 0.01 -4.34 8.59
N ALA A 51 -0.32 -5.30 9.47
CA ALA A 51 -1.67 -5.88 9.51
C ALA A 51 -2.73 -4.80 9.74
N ASP A 52 -2.45 -3.83 10.63
CA ASP A 52 -3.39 -2.73 10.88
C ASP A 52 -3.63 -1.90 9.61
N THR A 53 -2.56 -1.52 8.92
CA THR A 53 -2.68 -0.74 7.69
C THR A 53 -3.41 -1.53 6.61
N ALA A 54 -3.10 -2.83 6.48
CA ALA A 54 -3.77 -3.70 5.52
C ALA A 54 -5.28 -3.76 5.78
N LEU A 55 -5.67 -3.84 7.05
CA LEU A 55 -7.07 -3.85 7.42
C LEU A 55 -7.78 -2.55 7.04
N ARG A 56 -7.14 -1.42 7.30
CA ARG A 56 -7.69 -0.09 6.95
C ARG A 56 -7.80 0.10 5.45
N LEU A 57 -6.76 -0.28 4.70
CA LEU A 57 -6.79 -0.20 3.24
C LEU A 57 -7.85 -1.13 2.65
N GLY A 58 -7.97 -2.34 3.20
CA GLY A 58 -8.97 -3.29 2.75
C GLY A 58 -10.39 -2.76 2.90
N ARG A 59 -10.68 -2.13 4.03
CA ARG A 59 -11.99 -1.51 4.25
C ARG A 59 -12.24 -0.36 3.29
N TYR A 60 -11.25 0.49 3.11
CA TYR A 60 -11.40 1.67 2.29
C TYR A 60 -11.66 1.33 0.82
N PHE A 61 -10.90 0.37 0.29
CA PHE A 61 -10.99 -0.01 -1.12
C PHE A 61 -11.90 -1.22 -1.36
N SER A 62 -12.53 -1.76 -0.32
CA SER A 62 -13.38 -2.96 -0.41
C SER A 62 -12.64 -4.15 -0.98
N ILE A 63 -11.42 -4.35 -0.55
CA ILE A 63 -10.56 -5.45 -0.95
C ILE A 63 -10.09 -6.16 0.31
N SER A 64 -9.96 -7.50 0.26
CA SER A 64 -9.49 -8.26 1.41
C SER A 64 -8.17 -7.71 1.94
N PRO A 65 -8.01 -7.53 3.26
CA PRO A 65 -6.72 -7.16 3.83
C PRO A 65 -5.61 -8.11 3.43
N GLN A 66 -5.93 -9.38 3.17
CA GLN A 66 -4.97 -10.38 2.76
C GLN A 66 -4.28 -10.01 1.45
N PHE A 67 -4.98 -9.31 0.56
CA PHE A 67 -4.39 -8.81 -0.68
C PHE A 67 -3.14 -7.98 -0.39
N TRP A 68 -3.26 -7.04 0.55
CA TRP A 68 -2.14 -6.15 0.90
C TRP A 68 -1.04 -6.91 1.62
N LEU A 69 -1.41 -7.85 2.50
CA LEU A 69 -0.44 -8.66 3.23
C LEU A 69 0.31 -9.60 2.30
N ASN A 70 -0.37 -10.13 1.28
CA ASN A 70 0.28 -10.97 0.29
C ASN A 70 1.30 -10.19 -0.53
N LEU A 71 0.97 -8.97 -0.92
CA LEU A 71 1.92 -8.11 -1.64
C LEU A 71 3.17 -7.85 -0.78
N GLN A 72 2.97 -7.56 0.50
CA GLN A 72 4.08 -7.34 1.41
C GLN A 72 4.93 -8.59 1.58
N SER A 73 4.28 -9.73 1.75
CA SER A 73 4.98 -11.00 1.91
C SER A 73 5.81 -11.36 0.68
N GLN A 74 5.24 -11.15 -0.51
CA GLN A 74 5.96 -11.40 -1.76
C GLN A 74 7.18 -10.50 -1.87
N TYR A 75 7.05 -9.25 -1.47
CA TYR A 75 8.16 -8.32 -1.48
C TYR A 75 9.25 -8.76 -0.49
N ASP A 76 8.84 -9.15 0.71
CA ASP A 76 9.77 -9.54 1.77
C ASP A 76 10.54 -10.81 1.42
N LEU A 77 9.91 -11.72 0.67
CA LEU A 77 10.51 -13.01 0.30
C LEU A 77 11.35 -12.95 -0.98
N ALA A 78 11.32 -11.85 -1.67
CA ALA A 78 12.04 -11.69 -2.95
C ALA A 78 13.55 -11.51 -2.75
#